data_35b9f695bdab356395370df98203117b
#
_entry.id   35b9f695bdab356395370df98203117b
#
_cell.length_a   1.000
_cell.length_b   1.000
_cell.length_c   1.000
_cell.angle_alpha   90.00
_cell.angle_beta   90.00
_cell.angle_gamma   90.00
#
_symmetry.space_group_name_H-M   'P 1'
#
loop_
_entity.id
_entity.type
_entity.pdbx_description
1 polymer ?
#
loop_
_entity_poly.entity_id
_entity_poly.type
_entity_poly.pdbx_seq_one_letter_code
_entity_poly.pdbx_strand_id
1 'polypeptide(L)'
;MKQIKTLMVAALTLVMGVMMTSCLNSDGGESLYDGYFLAKVVYAGGLYGGATLQDSGGNTYQASAASVAKLEANGFSFTDVKMAFIYYKFSVDENGNQITPPDYNATEPQTFQIELVGIQKAPTEDAERVESAEELETNKYETAPIAISDMIGSSSNTVKFDFYENEPMLYMYLQWLLTNGEDEFKKHHIRLVYALDEITADSNELRFYLCHDKGDDDGKTAYIQSWYCFYIQNALADFERITGAKPTKIKLSLYEDPSSTGTMPTNRTDYTIDNNND
;
A
#
# COMPACT_ATOMS: atom_id res chain seq x y z
N MET A 1 -7.81 -24.19 24.20
CA MET A 1 -8.32 -23.40 23.08
C MET A 1 -7.86 -21.93 23.05
N LYS A 2 -7.48 -21.30 24.17
CA LYS A 2 -6.92 -19.92 24.19
C LYS A 2 -5.51 -19.80 23.56
N GLN A 3 -4.71 -20.85 23.61
CA GLN A 3 -3.33 -20.82 23.08
C GLN A 3 -3.22 -20.88 21.55
N ILE A 4 -4.23 -21.43 20.85
CA ILE A 4 -4.23 -21.52 19.37
C ILE A 4 -4.53 -20.17 18.74
N LYS A 5 -5.37 -19.35 19.39
CA LYS A 5 -5.71 -18.01 18.89
C LYS A 5 -4.53 -17.02 18.96
N THR A 6 -3.72 -17.14 20.01
CA THR A 6 -2.49 -16.32 20.16
C THR A 6 -1.43 -16.70 19.13
N LEU A 7 -1.40 -17.96 18.68
CA LEU A 7 -0.47 -18.44 17.65
C LEU A 7 -0.82 -17.93 16.24
N MET A 8 -2.11 -17.73 15.92
CA MET A 8 -2.52 -17.23 14.58
C MET A 8 -2.25 -15.72 14.42
N VAL A 9 -2.45 -14.91 15.45
CA VAL A 9 -2.12 -13.48 15.41
C VAL A 9 -0.60 -13.29 15.39
N ALA A 10 0.14 -14.11 16.14
CA ALA A 10 1.59 -14.16 16.05
C ALA A 10 2.08 -14.62 14.67
N ALA A 11 1.34 -15.48 13.94
CA ALA A 11 1.71 -15.89 12.60
C ALA A 11 1.52 -14.77 11.55
N LEU A 12 0.49 -13.93 11.68
CA LEU A 12 0.33 -12.76 10.78
C LEU A 12 1.43 -11.71 11.02
N THR A 13 1.78 -11.48 12.28
CA THR A 13 2.92 -10.61 12.66
C THR A 13 4.26 -11.29 12.42
N LEU A 14 4.36 -12.63 12.49
CA LEU A 14 5.60 -13.37 12.27
C LEU A 14 5.98 -13.43 10.79
N VAL A 15 5.02 -13.49 9.87
CA VAL A 15 5.30 -13.37 8.42
C VAL A 15 5.83 -11.96 8.10
N MET A 16 5.37 -10.93 8.82
CA MET A 16 5.97 -9.59 8.76
C MET A 16 7.31 -9.48 9.53
N GLY A 17 7.44 -10.14 10.67
CA GLY A 17 8.58 -9.98 11.59
C GLY A 17 9.82 -10.81 11.24
N VAL A 18 9.66 -12.01 10.69
CA VAL A 18 10.80 -12.89 10.36
C VAL A 18 11.58 -12.38 9.17
N MET A 19 10.96 -11.59 8.28
CA MET A 19 11.66 -10.99 7.14
C MET A 19 12.47 -9.74 7.51
N MET A 20 12.15 -9.07 8.62
CA MET A 20 12.80 -7.82 9.00
C MET A 20 14.03 -8.03 9.91
N THR A 21 14.08 -9.13 10.67
CA THR A 21 15.18 -9.34 11.65
C THR A 21 16.48 -9.88 11.03
N SER A 22 16.44 -10.38 9.80
CA SER A 22 17.66 -10.91 9.15
C SER A 22 18.48 -9.85 8.41
N CYS A 23 17.96 -8.65 8.21
CA CYS A 23 18.70 -7.55 7.57
C CYS A 23 19.72 -6.84 8.49
N LEU A 24 19.83 -7.23 9.77
CA LEU A 24 20.69 -6.57 10.74
C LEU A 24 22.01 -7.31 11.03
N ASN A 25 22.32 -8.39 10.32
CA ASN A 25 23.64 -9.03 10.43
C ASN A 25 24.59 -8.42 9.42
N SER A 26 25.44 -7.52 9.90
CA SER A 26 26.51 -6.82 9.18
C SER A 26 27.76 -7.67 8.90
N ASP A 27 27.61 -8.98 8.85
CA ASP A 27 28.69 -9.87 8.42
C ASP A 27 28.41 -10.33 6.99
N GLY A 28 28.98 -9.64 6.00
CA GLY A 28 29.28 -10.08 4.62
C GLY A 28 28.39 -11.13 3.92
N GLY A 29 27.17 -11.33 4.36
CA GLY A 29 26.22 -12.28 3.79
C GLY A 29 25.54 -11.72 2.54
N GLU A 30 25.23 -12.61 1.60
CA GLU A 30 24.46 -12.28 0.40
C GLU A 30 23.14 -11.59 0.78
N SER A 31 22.76 -10.56 0.02
CA SER A 31 21.45 -9.90 0.19
C SER A 31 20.33 -10.93 0.11
N LEU A 32 19.37 -10.83 1.01
CA LEU A 32 18.23 -11.74 1.02
C LEU A 32 17.30 -11.54 -0.17
N TYR A 33 17.34 -10.38 -0.80
CA TYR A 33 16.56 -10.01 -1.98
C TYR A 33 17.36 -9.02 -2.85
N ASP A 34 17.04 -8.97 -4.13
CA ASP A 34 17.66 -8.06 -5.10
C ASP A 34 16.87 -6.76 -5.23
N GLY A 35 15.57 -6.79 -4.91
CA GLY A 35 14.72 -5.62 -4.94
C GLY A 35 13.38 -5.81 -4.24
N TYR A 36 12.67 -4.69 -4.13
CA TYR A 36 11.33 -4.62 -3.57
C TYR A 36 10.56 -3.46 -4.19
N PHE A 37 9.25 -3.61 -4.35
CA PHE A 37 8.36 -2.55 -4.82
C PHE A 37 6.89 -2.89 -4.53
N LEU A 38 6.01 -1.88 -4.66
CA LEU A 38 4.56 -2.08 -4.70
C LEU A 38 4.19 -2.55 -6.10
N ALA A 39 3.59 -3.72 -6.19
CA ALA A 39 3.25 -4.39 -7.44
C ALA A 39 1.75 -4.46 -7.66
N LYS A 40 1.29 -4.19 -8.89
CA LYS A 40 -0.02 -4.64 -9.36
C LYS A 40 0.05 -6.13 -9.65
N VAL A 41 -0.88 -6.90 -9.10
CA VAL A 41 -1.01 -8.33 -9.39
C VAL A 41 -1.89 -8.48 -10.62
N VAL A 42 -1.28 -8.70 -11.78
CA VAL A 42 -1.99 -8.85 -13.06
C VAL A 42 -2.59 -10.24 -13.16
N TYR A 43 -1.83 -11.24 -12.73
CA TYR A 43 -2.25 -12.64 -12.72
C TYR A 43 -1.51 -13.40 -11.62
N ALA A 44 -2.20 -14.34 -10.97
CA ALA A 44 -1.57 -15.27 -10.05
C ALA A 44 -2.27 -16.62 -10.06
N GLY A 45 -1.50 -17.71 -10.04
CA GLY A 45 -2.01 -19.07 -10.01
C GLY A 45 -2.27 -19.67 -11.40
N GLY A 46 -3.36 -20.44 -11.54
CA GLY A 46 -3.71 -21.16 -12.78
C GLY A 46 -2.91 -22.44 -13.00
N LEU A 47 -2.99 -22.98 -14.22
CA LEU A 47 -2.42 -24.28 -14.58
C LEU A 47 -0.90 -24.37 -14.37
N TYR A 48 -0.19 -23.25 -14.48
CA TYR A 48 1.27 -23.16 -14.36
C TYR A 48 1.74 -22.60 -13.01
N GLY A 49 0.82 -22.17 -12.15
CA GLY A 49 1.08 -21.82 -10.74
C GLY A 49 1.91 -20.57 -10.48
N GLY A 50 2.37 -19.84 -11.50
CA GLY A 50 3.18 -18.64 -11.35
C GLY A 50 2.36 -17.36 -11.06
N ALA A 51 3.03 -16.21 -10.96
CA ALA A 51 2.37 -14.91 -10.86
C ALA A 51 3.03 -13.91 -11.82
N THR A 52 2.20 -13.03 -12.38
CA THR A 52 2.65 -11.88 -13.18
C THR A 52 2.33 -10.62 -12.41
N LEU A 53 3.35 -9.82 -12.17
CA LEU A 53 3.31 -8.60 -11.38
C LEU A 53 3.81 -7.44 -12.24
N GLN A 54 3.37 -6.22 -11.95
CA GLN A 54 3.77 -5.03 -12.69
C GLN A 54 4.10 -3.88 -11.74
N ASP A 55 5.17 -3.12 -12.04
CA ASP A 55 5.48 -1.88 -11.34
C ASP A 55 4.79 -0.66 -12.00
N SER A 56 4.93 0.52 -11.40
CA SER A 56 4.37 1.77 -11.94
C SER A 56 5.06 2.23 -13.22
N GLY A 57 6.27 1.75 -13.51
CA GLY A 57 6.98 2.00 -14.77
C GLY A 57 6.53 1.11 -15.92
N GLY A 58 5.59 0.18 -15.67
CA GLY A 58 5.09 -0.77 -16.67
C GLY A 58 5.96 -2.02 -16.83
N ASN A 59 7.07 -2.16 -16.09
CA ASN A 59 7.86 -3.37 -16.12
C ASN A 59 7.06 -4.56 -15.59
N THR A 60 7.24 -5.71 -16.21
CA THR A 60 6.56 -6.96 -15.88
C THR A 60 7.52 -7.90 -15.16
N TYR A 61 7.06 -8.48 -14.05
CA TYR A 61 7.82 -9.43 -13.25
C TYR A 61 7.08 -10.76 -13.20
N GLN A 62 7.71 -11.79 -13.78
CA GLN A 62 7.16 -13.14 -13.87
C GLN A 62 7.76 -13.99 -12.74
N ALA A 63 6.96 -14.21 -11.69
CA ALA A 63 7.36 -15.03 -10.56
C ALA A 63 7.19 -16.52 -10.87
N SER A 64 8.18 -17.32 -10.48
CA SER A 64 8.15 -18.77 -10.69
C SER A 64 7.02 -19.45 -9.90
N ALA A 65 6.48 -20.54 -10.44
CA ALA A 65 5.49 -21.35 -9.76
C ALA A 65 5.99 -21.89 -8.41
N ALA A 66 7.28 -22.17 -8.31
CA ALA A 66 7.89 -22.68 -7.08
C ALA A 66 7.86 -21.63 -5.96
N SER A 67 8.20 -20.36 -6.27
CA SER A 67 8.18 -19.28 -5.30
C SER A 67 6.76 -18.92 -4.87
N VAL A 68 5.79 -18.91 -5.80
CA VAL A 68 4.37 -18.73 -5.51
C VAL A 68 3.86 -19.82 -4.58
N ALA A 69 4.08 -21.10 -4.92
CA ALA A 69 3.66 -22.23 -4.09
C ALA A 69 4.26 -22.20 -2.68
N LYS A 70 5.52 -21.73 -2.56
CA LYS A 70 6.17 -21.56 -1.24
C LYS A 70 5.46 -20.50 -0.40
N LEU A 71 5.06 -19.37 -0.99
CA LEU A 71 4.31 -18.32 -0.28
C LEU A 71 2.92 -18.81 0.12
N GLU A 72 2.23 -19.54 -0.75
CA GLU A 72 0.92 -20.14 -0.45
C GLU A 72 1.02 -21.18 0.67
N ALA A 73 2.05 -22.01 0.66
CA ALA A 73 2.31 -22.98 1.74
C ALA A 73 2.57 -22.29 3.09
N ASN A 74 3.06 -21.05 3.07
CA ASN A 74 3.25 -20.21 4.27
C ASN A 74 2.00 -19.37 4.64
N GLY A 75 0.86 -19.62 3.98
CA GLY A 75 -0.43 -19.03 4.32
C GLY A 75 -0.80 -17.76 3.54
N PHE A 76 0.00 -17.33 2.56
CA PHE A 76 -0.40 -16.24 1.69
C PHE A 76 -1.41 -16.71 0.64
N SER A 77 -2.48 -15.95 0.42
CA SER A 77 -3.43 -16.22 -0.66
C SER A 77 -3.42 -15.08 -1.66
N PHE A 78 -3.24 -15.42 -2.94
CA PHE A 78 -3.33 -14.47 -4.05
C PHE A 78 -4.78 -14.17 -4.46
N THR A 79 -5.77 -14.83 -3.84
CA THR A 79 -7.19 -14.58 -4.13
C THR A 79 -7.54 -13.14 -3.79
N ASP A 80 -8.14 -12.43 -4.75
CA ASP A 80 -8.58 -11.02 -4.63
C ASP A 80 -7.45 -10.03 -4.26
N VAL A 81 -6.19 -10.37 -4.53
CA VAL A 81 -5.07 -9.46 -4.36
C VAL A 81 -4.92 -8.63 -5.63
N LYS A 82 -5.22 -7.34 -5.55
CA LYS A 82 -4.99 -6.38 -6.64
C LYS A 82 -3.58 -5.78 -6.56
N MET A 83 -3.17 -5.37 -5.36
CA MET A 83 -1.86 -4.79 -5.10
C MET A 83 -1.16 -5.53 -3.97
N ALA A 84 0.15 -5.67 -4.08
CA ALA A 84 0.99 -6.27 -3.05
C ALA A 84 2.36 -5.62 -3.01
N PHE A 85 2.92 -5.45 -1.81
CA PHE A 85 4.32 -5.11 -1.65
C PHE A 85 5.14 -6.39 -1.70
N ILE A 86 6.13 -6.45 -2.59
CA ILE A 86 6.91 -7.65 -2.84
C ILE A 86 8.39 -7.45 -2.55
N TYR A 87 9.05 -8.54 -2.18
CA TYR A 87 10.50 -8.69 -2.15
C TYR A 87 10.86 -9.82 -3.10
N TYR A 88 11.86 -9.63 -3.95
CA TYR A 88 12.20 -10.60 -4.99
C TYR A 88 13.71 -10.76 -5.18
N LYS A 89 14.10 -11.88 -5.78
CA LYS A 89 15.40 -12.11 -6.42
C LYS A 89 15.19 -12.30 -7.90
N PHE A 90 16.16 -11.88 -8.72
CA PHE A 90 16.15 -12.26 -10.12
C PHE A 90 16.42 -13.76 -10.24
N SER A 91 15.69 -14.44 -11.13
CA SER A 91 15.93 -15.84 -11.42
C SER A 91 17.28 -16.01 -12.12
N VAL A 92 18.01 -17.07 -11.74
CA VAL A 92 19.33 -17.38 -12.30
C VAL A 92 19.31 -18.71 -13.06
N ASP A 93 20.19 -18.83 -14.05
CA ASP A 93 20.45 -20.07 -14.78
C ASP A 93 21.32 -21.06 -13.96
N GLU A 94 21.63 -22.22 -14.54
CA GLU A 94 22.46 -23.25 -13.91
C GLU A 94 23.88 -22.76 -13.58
N ASN A 95 24.35 -21.68 -14.20
CA ASN A 95 25.68 -21.08 -13.99
C ASN A 95 25.62 -19.91 -12.98
N GLY A 96 24.44 -19.55 -12.45
CA GLY A 96 24.26 -18.45 -11.54
C GLY A 96 24.11 -17.08 -12.21
N ASN A 97 23.92 -17.01 -13.53
CA ASN A 97 23.67 -15.74 -14.23
C ASN A 97 22.18 -15.42 -14.20
N GLN A 98 21.84 -14.14 -14.08
CA GLN A 98 20.45 -13.70 -14.19
C GLN A 98 19.87 -14.05 -15.56
N ILE A 99 18.69 -14.69 -15.59
CA ILE A 99 18.04 -15.13 -16.85
C ILE A 99 17.61 -13.89 -17.65
N THR A 100 17.12 -12.86 -16.97
CA THR A 100 16.67 -11.59 -17.55
C THR A 100 17.34 -10.43 -16.81
N PRO A 101 18.63 -10.13 -17.08
CA PRO A 101 19.32 -9.04 -16.42
C PRO A 101 18.69 -7.69 -16.80
N PRO A 102 18.56 -6.74 -15.85
CA PRO A 102 18.05 -5.42 -16.14
C PRO A 102 18.93 -4.66 -17.14
N ASP A 103 18.30 -4.06 -18.15
CA ASP A 103 18.95 -3.05 -18.99
C ASP A 103 18.58 -1.66 -18.44
N TYR A 104 19.49 -1.05 -17.72
CA TYR A 104 19.33 0.28 -17.13
C TYR A 104 19.25 1.43 -18.13
N ASN A 105 19.52 1.16 -19.43
CA ASN A 105 19.37 2.13 -20.51
C ASN A 105 18.10 1.91 -21.33
N ALA A 106 17.28 0.92 -20.99
CA ALA A 106 16.04 0.68 -21.70
C ALA A 106 15.09 1.87 -21.52
N THR A 107 14.47 2.30 -22.59
CA THR A 107 13.43 3.34 -22.63
C THR A 107 12.02 2.73 -22.62
N GLU A 108 11.93 1.44 -22.87
CA GLU A 108 10.66 0.70 -22.90
C GLU A 108 10.56 -0.23 -21.69
N PRO A 109 9.34 -0.55 -21.26
CA PRO A 109 9.12 -1.51 -20.18
C PRO A 109 9.76 -2.87 -20.45
N GLN A 110 10.35 -3.45 -19.43
CA GLN A 110 11.07 -4.71 -19.49
C GLN A 110 10.27 -5.85 -18.84
N THR A 111 10.65 -7.09 -19.17
CA THR A 111 10.09 -8.27 -18.51
C THR A 111 11.20 -9.03 -17.81
N PHE A 112 11.01 -9.30 -16.51
CA PHE A 112 11.95 -9.99 -15.66
C PHE A 112 11.41 -11.32 -15.18
N GLN A 113 12.27 -12.32 -15.05
CA GLN A 113 11.97 -13.56 -14.34
C GLN A 113 12.50 -13.45 -12.91
N ILE A 114 11.63 -13.72 -11.94
CA ILE A 114 11.94 -13.54 -10.52
C ILE A 114 11.50 -14.72 -9.66
N GLU A 115 12.14 -14.81 -8.50
CA GLU A 115 11.70 -15.61 -7.37
C GLU A 115 11.13 -14.67 -6.29
N LEU A 116 9.88 -14.87 -5.89
CA LEU A 116 9.31 -14.12 -4.78
C LEU A 116 9.91 -14.63 -3.46
N VAL A 117 10.52 -13.71 -2.72
CA VAL A 117 11.10 -13.96 -1.40
C VAL A 117 10.10 -13.61 -0.30
N GLY A 118 9.33 -12.54 -0.50
CA GLY A 118 8.31 -12.08 0.42
C GLY A 118 7.21 -11.32 -0.30
N ILE A 119 6.04 -11.29 0.32
CA ILE A 119 4.87 -10.59 -0.19
C ILE A 119 3.97 -10.13 0.96
N GLN A 120 3.43 -8.92 0.85
CA GLN A 120 2.43 -8.37 1.74
C GLN A 120 1.28 -7.82 0.90
N LYS A 121 0.04 -8.26 1.19
CA LYS A 121 -1.15 -7.70 0.55
C LYS A 121 -1.28 -6.21 0.90
N ALA A 122 -1.51 -5.38 -0.09
CA ALA A 122 -1.89 -3.99 0.09
C ALA A 122 -3.40 -3.86 -0.15
N PRO A 123 -4.22 -3.59 0.88
CA PRO A 123 -5.62 -3.24 0.70
C PRO A 123 -5.77 -2.17 -0.37
N THR A 124 -6.75 -2.35 -1.25
CA THR A 124 -6.91 -1.50 -2.44
C THR A 124 -8.38 -1.18 -2.61
N GLU A 125 -8.71 0.09 -2.52
CA GLU A 125 -10.07 0.62 -2.57
C GLU A 125 -10.16 1.81 -3.51
N ASP A 126 -11.37 2.18 -3.93
CA ASP A 126 -11.63 3.42 -4.66
C ASP A 126 -11.74 4.58 -3.67
N ALA A 127 -11.29 5.77 -4.06
CA ALA A 127 -11.58 6.97 -3.30
C ALA A 127 -13.09 7.25 -3.28
N GLU A 128 -13.64 7.46 -2.10
CA GLU A 128 -15.06 7.70 -1.86
C GLU A 128 -15.41 9.17 -2.07
N ARG A 129 -16.51 9.43 -2.77
CA ARG A 129 -17.05 10.76 -2.96
C ARG A 129 -18.10 11.09 -1.91
N VAL A 130 -18.01 12.26 -1.32
CA VAL A 130 -19.08 12.90 -0.54
C VAL A 130 -19.51 14.21 -1.22
N GLU A 131 -20.74 14.66 -0.97
CA GLU A 131 -21.25 15.89 -1.56
C GLU A 131 -20.66 17.12 -0.87
N SER A 132 -20.39 17.04 0.44
CA SER A 132 -19.80 18.13 1.22
C SER A 132 -18.77 17.63 2.25
N ALA A 133 -17.81 18.49 2.58
CA ALA A 133 -16.83 18.21 3.63
C ALA A 133 -17.46 18.06 5.03
N GLU A 134 -18.64 18.63 5.27
CA GLU A 134 -19.38 18.47 6.52
C GLU A 134 -19.82 17.01 6.75
N GLU A 135 -20.00 16.22 5.68
CA GLU A 135 -20.38 14.82 5.80
C GLU A 135 -19.29 13.97 6.46
N LEU A 136 -18.03 14.36 6.40
CA LEU A 136 -16.93 13.66 7.10
C LEU A 136 -17.17 13.61 8.60
N GLU A 137 -17.65 14.70 9.20
CA GLU A 137 -17.96 14.79 10.63
C GLU A 137 -19.29 14.08 10.94
N THR A 138 -20.31 14.35 10.12
CA THR A 138 -21.67 13.82 10.33
C THR A 138 -21.69 12.28 10.27
N ASN A 139 -20.98 11.69 9.31
CA ASN A 139 -20.94 10.24 9.10
C ASN A 139 -19.89 9.53 9.97
N LYS A 140 -19.19 10.25 10.82
CA LYS A 140 -18.15 9.72 11.72
C LYS A 140 -17.07 8.91 10.98
N TYR A 141 -16.63 9.40 9.83
CA TYR A 141 -15.55 8.77 9.06
C TYR A 141 -14.23 8.73 9.83
N GLU A 142 -14.08 9.61 10.83
CA GLU A 142 -12.83 9.83 11.55
C GLU A 142 -13.04 9.73 13.05
N THR A 143 -12.89 8.53 13.58
CA THR A 143 -13.07 8.23 15.01
C THR A 143 -11.74 7.93 15.72
N ALA A 144 -10.65 7.77 14.96
CA ALA A 144 -9.31 7.57 15.50
C ALA A 144 -8.24 8.20 14.59
N PRO A 145 -7.07 8.57 15.14
CA PRO A 145 -5.97 9.06 14.34
C PRO A 145 -5.27 7.90 13.62
N ILE A 146 -4.52 8.27 12.58
CA ILE A 146 -3.67 7.37 11.82
C ILE A 146 -2.31 8.04 11.61
N ALA A 147 -1.25 7.30 11.40
CA ALA A 147 0.05 7.85 11.03
C ALA A 147 0.48 7.34 9.65
N ILE A 148 1.10 8.21 8.88
CA ILE A 148 1.86 7.81 7.70
C ILE A 148 3.26 7.46 8.18
N SER A 149 3.66 6.22 7.99
CA SER A 149 4.94 5.71 8.46
C SER A 149 5.95 5.70 7.32
N ASP A 150 7.21 6.01 7.66
CA ASP A 150 8.30 5.82 6.71
C ASP A 150 8.54 4.33 6.48
N MET A 151 8.75 3.98 5.23
CA MET A 151 9.27 2.67 4.90
C MET A 151 10.67 2.50 5.47
N ILE A 152 10.98 1.32 6.02
CA ILE A 152 12.31 1.02 6.53
C ILE A 152 13.36 1.29 5.45
N GLY A 153 14.24 2.25 5.71
CA GLY A 153 15.34 2.63 4.82
C GLY A 153 15.01 3.68 3.76
N SER A 154 13.81 4.28 3.76
CA SER A 154 13.48 5.40 2.87
C SER A 154 13.40 6.70 3.67
N SER A 155 14.19 7.69 3.27
CA SER A 155 14.17 9.03 3.87
C SER A 155 13.28 10.03 3.10
N SER A 156 12.43 9.56 2.19
CA SER A 156 11.67 10.47 1.33
C SER A 156 10.23 10.01 1.08
N ASN A 157 9.33 10.96 1.19
CA ASN A 157 7.92 10.95 0.83
C ASN A 157 7.15 9.66 1.15
N THR A 158 6.44 9.73 2.22
CA THR A 158 5.60 8.67 2.75
C THR A 158 4.31 8.44 1.96
N VAL A 159 3.89 9.43 1.15
CA VAL A 159 2.73 9.35 0.24
C VAL A 159 3.22 9.34 -1.19
N LYS A 160 2.76 8.40 -1.98
CA LYS A 160 3.12 8.25 -3.39
C LYS A 160 1.89 8.36 -4.27
N PHE A 161 2.09 8.97 -5.44
CA PHE A 161 1.13 9.02 -6.52
C PHE A 161 1.79 8.48 -7.78
N ASP A 162 1.22 7.41 -8.34
CA ASP A 162 1.72 6.76 -9.54
C ASP A 162 0.58 6.22 -10.38
N PHE A 163 0.89 5.79 -11.59
CA PHE A 163 -0.03 5.12 -12.50
C PHE A 163 0.34 3.64 -12.63
N TYR A 164 -0.66 2.78 -12.48
CA TYR A 164 -0.54 1.35 -12.76
C TYR A 164 -1.46 1.00 -13.93
N GLU A 165 -0.89 0.72 -15.12
CA GLU A 165 -1.66 0.52 -16.37
C GLU A 165 -2.65 1.67 -16.66
N ASN A 166 -2.22 2.91 -16.49
CA ASN A 166 -3.04 4.13 -16.63
C ASN A 166 -4.10 4.34 -15.53
N GLU A 167 -4.13 3.52 -14.48
CA GLU A 167 -4.97 3.75 -13.32
C GLU A 167 -4.22 4.60 -12.29
N PRO A 168 -4.65 5.85 -12.04
CA PRO A 168 -4.01 6.73 -11.06
C PRO A 168 -4.28 6.24 -9.64
N MET A 169 -3.22 6.14 -8.85
CA MET A 169 -3.27 5.57 -7.51
C MET A 169 -2.50 6.41 -6.52
N LEU A 170 -3.11 6.67 -5.37
CA LEU A 170 -2.40 7.10 -4.16
C LEU A 170 -2.10 5.88 -3.30
N TYR A 171 -0.88 5.77 -2.82
CA TYR A 171 -0.52 4.70 -1.90
C TYR A 171 0.45 5.18 -0.82
N MET A 172 0.34 4.56 0.35
CA MET A 172 1.09 4.93 1.53
C MET A 172 1.22 3.78 2.52
N TYR A 173 2.24 3.84 3.36
CA TYR A 173 2.42 2.90 4.45
C TYR A 173 1.84 3.50 5.72
N LEU A 174 0.77 2.90 6.24
CA LEU A 174 -0.02 3.43 7.33
C LEU A 174 0.26 2.68 8.63
N GLN A 175 0.15 3.40 9.76
CA GLN A 175 0.23 2.86 11.10
C GLN A 175 -0.92 3.37 11.95
N TRP A 176 -1.56 2.48 12.71
CA TRP A 176 -2.63 2.83 13.64
C TRP A 176 -2.68 1.88 14.83
N LEU A 177 -3.33 2.31 15.90
CA LEU A 177 -3.52 1.53 17.12
C LEU A 177 -4.84 0.77 17.10
N LEU A 178 -4.84 -0.40 17.75
CA LEU A 178 -6.03 -1.22 17.94
C LEU A 178 -5.90 -2.10 19.19
N THR A 179 -7.00 -2.72 19.61
CA THR A 179 -6.97 -3.84 20.53
C THR A 179 -6.42 -5.07 19.81
N ASN A 180 -5.45 -5.75 20.41
CA ASN A 180 -4.85 -6.92 19.80
C ASN A 180 -5.89 -8.04 19.59
N GLY A 181 -6.19 -8.36 18.35
CA GLY A 181 -7.12 -9.43 17.94
C GLY A 181 -7.57 -9.30 16.49
N GLU A 182 -7.79 -10.44 15.84
CA GLU A 182 -8.24 -10.46 14.44
C GLU A 182 -9.62 -9.83 14.26
N ASP A 183 -10.53 -10.07 15.19
CA ASP A 183 -11.88 -9.50 15.12
C ASP A 183 -11.89 -8.00 15.35
N GLU A 184 -10.94 -7.48 16.15
CA GLU A 184 -10.79 -6.05 16.37
C GLU A 184 -10.24 -5.36 15.12
N PHE A 185 -9.27 -5.99 14.44
CA PHE A 185 -8.76 -5.47 13.17
C PHE A 185 -9.86 -5.23 12.12
N LYS A 186 -10.85 -6.11 12.05
CA LYS A 186 -11.97 -6.01 11.10
C LYS A 186 -12.93 -4.86 11.36
N LYS A 187 -12.86 -4.24 12.55
CA LYS A 187 -13.68 -3.06 12.91
C LYS A 187 -13.11 -1.77 12.35
N HIS A 188 -11.82 -1.77 12.02
CA HIS A 188 -11.13 -0.59 11.51
C HIS A 188 -11.36 -0.44 10.01
N HIS A 189 -11.86 0.72 9.61
CA HIS A 189 -12.07 1.09 8.22
C HIS A 189 -11.21 2.29 7.89
N ILE A 190 -10.32 2.14 6.92
CA ILE A 190 -9.47 3.22 6.41
C ILE A 190 -9.96 3.57 5.04
N ARG A 191 -10.31 4.85 4.81
CA ARG A 191 -10.93 5.34 3.59
C ARG A 191 -10.20 6.57 3.09
N LEU A 192 -10.14 6.73 1.79
CA LEU A 192 -9.73 7.97 1.15
C LEU A 192 -11.00 8.66 0.61
N VAL A 193 -11.29 9.86 1.07
CA VAL A 193 -12.53 10.57 0.75
C VAL A 193 -12.22 11.92 0.11
N TYR A 194 -13.04 12.37 -0.85
CA TYR A 194 -13.00 13.73 -1.39
C TYR A 194 -14.40 14.34 -1.41
N ALA A 195 -14.47 15.66 -1.19
CA ALA A 195 -15.71 16.39 -1.12
C ALA A 195 -15.92 17.24 -2.39
N LEU A 196 -17.11 17.12 -3.00
CA LEU A 196 -17.40 17.85 -4.25
C LEU A 196 -17.52 19.34 -4.04
N ASP A 197 -18.03 19.79 -2.89
CA ASP A 197 -18.21 21.22 -2.58
C ASP A 197 -16.87 21.99 -2.42
N GLU A 198 -15.76 21.26 -2.23
CA GLU A 198 -14.42 21.86 -2.18
C GLU A 198 -13.81 22.06 -3.57
N ILE A 199 -14.41 21.49 -4.62
CA ILE A 199 -13.93 21.65 -6.01
C ILE A 199 -14.74 22.77 -6.69
N THR A 200 -14.10 23.90 -6.94
CA THR A 200 -14.68 25.04 -7.64
C THR A 200 -14.03 25.19 -9.02
N ALA A 201 -14.64 25.98 -9.90
CA ALA A 201 -14.10 26.21 -11.25
C ALA A 201 -12.67 26.78 -11.27
N ASP A 202 -12.26 27.47 -10.20
CA ASP A 202 -10.93 28.07 -10.07
C ASP A 202 -9.95 27.17 -9.29
N SER A 203 -10.35 25.97 -8.86
CA SER A 203 -9.49 25.05 -8.12
C SER A 203 -8.38 24.51 -9.01
N ASN A 204 -7.16 24.49 -8.47
CA ASN A 204 -5.99 23.86 -9.09
C ASN A 204 -5.42 22.71 -8.23
N GLU A 205 -6.00 22.47 -7.07
CA GLU A 205 -5.62 21.45 -6.09
C GLU A 205 -6.81 20.54 -5.82
N LEU A 206 -6.62 19.21 -5.90
CA LEU A 206 -7.59 18.21 -5.50
C LEU A 206 -7.25 17.72 -4.09
N ARG A 207 -8.17 17.90 -3.15
CA ARG A 207 -8.00 17.49 -1.76
C ARG A 207 -8.64 16.16 -1.48
N PHE A 208 -7.91 15.30 -0.78
CA PHE A 208 -8.37 14.07 -0.19
C PHE A 208 -8.26 14.10 1.32
N TYR A 209 -9.14 13.39 1.99
CA TYR A 209 -9.14 13.12 3.41
C TYR A 209 -8.87 11.64 3.64
N LEU A 210 -7.77 11.33 4.33
CA LEU A 210 -7.51 9.97 4.79
C LEU A 210 -8.20 9.80 6.13
N CYS A 211 -9.25 9.02 6.14
CA CYS A 211 -10.15 8.83 7.27
C CYS A 211 -9.94 7.47 7.90
N HIS A 212 -9.95 7.42 9.23
CA HIS A 212 -9.85 6.20 10.01
C HIS A 212 -11.01 6.10 11.00
N ASP A 213 -11.91 5.16 10.71
CA ASP A 213 -12.97 4.75 11.62
C ASP A 213 -12.57 3.46 12.33
N LYS A 214 -12.45 3.52 13.65
CA LYS A 214 -12.10 2.37 14.50
C LYS A 214 -13.30 1.53 14.92
N GLY A 215 -14.51 1.90 14.50
CA GLY A 215 -15.74 1.30 14.99
C GLY A 215 -15.91 1.44 16.51
N ASP A 216 -16.17 0.34 17.17
CA ASP A 216 -16.30 0.26 18.63
C ASP A 216 -15.03 -0.22 19.36
N ASP A 217 -13.88 -0.28 18.67
CA ASP A 217 -12.61 -0.60 19.31
C ASP A 217 -12.05 0.60 20.08
N ASP A 218 -11.98 0.47 21.40
CA ASP A 218 -11.39 1.48 22.30
C ASP A 218 -9.97 1.12 22.78
N GLY A 219 -9.45 -0.01 22.33
CA GLY A 219 -8.15 -0.51 22.77
C GLY A 219 -6.97 0.15 22.06
N LYS A 220 -5.83 0.15 22.78
CA LYS A 220 -4.55 0.67 22.29
C LYS A 220 -3.42 -0.26 22.72
N THR A 221 -3.63 -1.57 22.54
CA THR A 221 -2.72 -2.60 23.05
C THR A 221 -1.71 -3.09 22.01
N ALA A 222 -1.97 -2.80 20.74
CA ALA A 222 -1.09 -3.10 19.64
C ALA A 222 -1.19 -2.03 18.55
N TYR A 223 -0.20 -1.95 17.69
CA TYR A 223 -0.33 -1.19 16.45
C TYR A 223 -0.06 -2.09 15.24
N ILE A 224 -0.70 -1.74 14.15
CA ILE A 224 -0.55 -2.40 12.86
C ILE A 224 0.09 -1.42 11.89
N GLN A 225 0.88 -1.97 10.99
CA GLN A 225 1.42 -1.26 9.85
C GLN A 225 1.04 -2.01 8.58
N SER A 226 0.53 -1.31 7.59
CA SER A 226 0.17 -1.90 6.30
C SER A 226 0.23 -0.89 5.17
N TRP A 227 0.51 -1.39 3.97
CA TRP A 227 0.31 -0.63 2.74
C TRP A 227 -1.18 -0.47 2.47
N TYR A 228 -1.58 0.73 2.02
CA TYR A 228 -2.91 1.03 1.50
C TYR A 228 -2.78 1.72 0.15
N CYS A 229 -3.64 1.30 -0.77
CA CYS A 229 -3.71 1.79 -2.13
C CYS A 229 -5.11 2.29 -2.43
N PHE A 230 -5.23 3.45 -3.06
CA PHE A 230 -6.51 4.04 -3.40
C PHE A 230 -6.52 4.46 -4.85
N TYR A 231 -7.45 3.91 -5.63
CA TYR A 231 -7.73 4.41 -6.97
C TYR A 231 -8.43 5.77 -6.89
N ILE A 232 -7.91 6.76 -7.60
CA ILE A 232 -8.42 8.14 -7.56
C ILE A 232 -8.97 8.60 -8.91
N GLN A 233 -9.18 7.68 -9.86
CA GLN A 233 -9.66 8.00 -11.21
C GLN A 233 -10.97 8.80 -11.18
N ASN A 234 -11.93 8.42 -10.35
CA ASN A 234 -13.22 9.09 -10.26
C ASN A 234 -13.07 10.53 -9.75
N ALA A 235 -12.22 10.74 -8.74
CA ALA A 235 -11.95 12.06 -8.19
C ALA A 235 -11.28 12.98 -9.22
N LEU A 236 -10.31 12.47 -9.99
CA LEU A 236 -9.67 13.21 -11.07
C LEU A 236 -10.67 13.57 -12.17
N ALA A 237 -11.56 12.65 -12.53
CA ALA A 237 -12.61 12.89 -13.53
C ALA A 237 -13.63 13.95 -13.07
N ASP A 238 -14.05 13.91 -11.80
CA ASP A 238 -14.93 14.93 -11.21
C ASP A 238 -14.24 16.30 -11.17
N PHE A 239 -12.97 16.35 -10.79
CA PHE A 239 -12.19 17.57 -10.77
C PHE A 239 -12.09 18.17 -12.18
N GLU A 240 -11.67 17.39 -13.18
CA GLU A 240 -11.55 17.84 -14.56
C GLU A 240 -12.91 18.29 -15.16
N ARG A 241 -13.99 17.60 -14.81
CA ARG A 241 -15.34 17.98 -15.23
C ARG A 241 -15.78 19.35 -14.67
N ILE A 242 -15.36 19.69 -13.43
CA ILE A 242 -15.77 20.94 -12.77
C ILE A 242 -14.85 22.09 -13.17
N THR A 243 -13.55 21.87 -13.23
CA THR A 243 -12.53 22.92 -13.47
C THR A 243 -12.18 23.10 -14.95
N GLY A 244 -12.43 22.07 -15.78
CA GLY A 244 -11.98 22.02 -17.17
C GLY A 244 -10.50 21.65 -17.34
N ALA A 245 -9.77 21.32 -16.27
CA ALA A 245 -8.35 20.96 -16.29
C ALA A 245 -8.02 19.90 -15.25
N LYS A 246 -6.89 19.22 -15.40
CA LYS A 246 -6.37 18.32 -14.37
C LYS A 246 -5.85 19.11 -13.17
N PRO A 247 -5.91 18.56 -11.94
CA PRO A 247 -5.30 19.22 -10.79
C PRO A 247 -3.78 19.24 -10.96
N THR A 248 -3.15 20.38 -10.64
CA THR A 248 -1.68 20.50 -10.61
C THR A 248 -1.09 19.95 -9.32
N LYS A 249 -1.91 19.84 -8.29
CA LYS A 249 -1.54 19.32 -6.97
C LYS A 249 -2.60 18.41 -6.42
N ILE A 250 -2.14 17.39 -5.72
CA ILE A 250 -2.96 16.51 -4.90
C ILE A 250 -2.60 16.79 -3.44
N LYS A 251 -3.60 17.07 -2.63
CA LYS A 251 -3.44 17.31 -1.20
C LYS A 251 -4.09 16.21 -0.41
N LEU A 252 -3.37 15.64 0.55
CA LEU A 252 -3.86 14.65 1.49
C LEU A 252 -3.92 15.27 2.88
N SER A 253 -5.09 15.24 3.52
CA SER A 253 -5.36 15.75 4.85
C SER A 253 -5.78 14.61 5.79
N LEU A 254 -5.18 14.52 6.97
CA LEU A 254 -5.50 13.47 7.95
C LEU A 254 -5.29 13.96 9.39
N TYR A 255 -5.98 13.33 10.34
CA TYR A 255 -5.65 13.47 11.76
C TYR A 255 -4.50 12.52 12.09
N GLU A 256 -3.28 13.06 12.09
CA GLU A 256 -2.06 12.27 12.19
C GLU A 256 -1.51 12.22 13.61
N ASP A 257 -1.25 11.02 14.12
CA ASP A 257 -0.57 10.78 15.40
C ASP A 257 0.73 9.98 15.18
N PRO A 258 1.82 10.64 14.80
CA PRO A 258 3.11 9.98 14.55
C PRO A 258 3.72 9.36 15.82
N SER A 259 3.27 9.80 16.99
CA SER A 259 3.71 9.28 18.29
C SER A 259 2.95 8.01 18.72
N SER A 260 1.95 7.58 17.96
CA SER A 260 1.12 6.39 18.21
C SER A 260 0.55 6.36 19.63
N THR A 261 0.07 7.51 20.10
CA THR A 261 -0.60 7.61 21.42
C THR A 261 -2.08 7.23 21.33
N GLY A 262 -2.62 7.20 20.11
CA GLY A 262 -4.04 7.03 19.83
C GLY A 262 -4.90 8.19 20.32
N THR A 263 -4.29 9.36 20.50
CA THR A 263 -5.00 10.58 20.88
C THR A 263 -5.30 11.37 19.62
N MET A 264 -6.60 11.68 19.40
CA MET A 264 -7.03 12.46 18.25
C MET A 264 -6.42 13.85 18.30
N PRO A 265 -5.65 14.28 17.29
CA PRO A 265 -5.14 15.64 17.20
C PRO A 265 -6.27 16.66 17.00
N THR A 266 -6.01 17.90 17.34
CA THR A 266 -6.96 19.00 17.12
C THR A 266 -6.95 19.53 15.69
N ASN A 267 -5.84 19.33 14.98
CA ASN A 267 -5.66 19.83 13.61
C ASN A 267 -5.22 18.67 12.72
N ARG A 268 -5.55 18.76 11.44
CA ARG A 268 -5.07 17.85 10.41
C ARG A 268 -3.65 18.20 10.00
N THR A 269 -2.89 17.18 9.63
CA THR A 269 -1.64 17.30 8.88
C THR A 269 -1.95 17.24 7.39
N ASP A 270 -1.31 18.10 6.61
CA ASP A 270 -1.48 18.15 5.16
C ASP A 270 -0.19 17.71 4.45
N TYR A 271 -0.33 16.84 3.48
CA TYR A 271 0.71 16.41 2.55
C TYR A 271 0.35 16.92 1.15
N THR A 272 1.31 17.49 0.43
CA THR A 272 1.10 17.95 -0.94
C THR A 272 2.00 17.18 -1.89
N ILE A 273 1.41 16.69 -2.96
CA ILE A 273 2.08 15.95 -4.03
C ILE A 273 1.89 16.76 -5.31
N ASP A 274 2.97 17.10 -5.99
CA ASP A 274 2.90 17.74 -7.29
C ASP A 274 2.46 16.71 -8.34
N ASN A 275 1.40 17.02 -9.06
CA ASN A 275 0.90 16.20 -10.16
C ASN A 275 1.52 16.68 -11.47
N ASN A 276 2.83 16.46 -11.63
CA ASN A 276 3.62 16.89 -12.79
C ASN A 276 3.59 15.87 -13.95
N ASN A 277 2.62 15.01 -13.99
CA ASN A 277 2.49 14.04 -15.11
C ASN A 277 1.86 14.73 -16.33
N ASP A 278 2.72 15.41 -17.12
CA ASP A 278 2.48 15.82 -18.49
C ASP A 278 2.74 14.63 -19.46
#